data_a51ac09598e171b1d90a028c36e412e5
#
_entry.id   a51ac09598e171b1d90a028c36e412e5
#
_cell.length_a   1.000
_cell.length_b   1.000
_cell.length_c   1.000
_cell.angle_alpha   90.00
_cell.angle_beta   90.00
_cell.angle_gamma   90.00
#
_symmetry.space_group_name_H-M   'P 1'
#
loop_
_entity.id
_entity.type
_entity.pdbx_description
1 polymer ?
#
loop_
_entity_poly.entity_id
_entity_poly.type
_entity_poly.pdbx_seq_one_letter_code
_entity_poly.pdbx_strand_id
1 'polypeptide(L)'
;YSNVHATLAEGLRALGQHVTVVSNGDFWKNYPRDIDLSRKPGKRGGMASLAHTIALLPKLTGYDVVQLINPMFLELKAQRIAPIYKFLRKHNKKVFLGAFGMDYYWVHENITRKPLRYSDFNIGDTLRTDDVARREQRDWIGTAKERLNKMIAADCDGIIAGLYEYWVCYKHVHPGKTTFIPYPIKPKTTHPEQIKGQPNQPLRLFIGISKGRSAYKGTDVMLAAAKAIKAKYPNKIDLRIAEGVPFEQYAQMMNGSDAILDQLYSYTPSMNPLEAMSRGIICVGGGEPENYEILGDKDLKPIINVQPSYDSVCKALEGMVNQPEETVRLKSESIEYILRYHHYIKVAQQYLDFYQTTGKTSSGGLFAKQ
;
A
#
# COMPACT_ATOMS: atom_id res chain seq x y z
N TYR A 1 7.65 3.17 -0.17
CA TYR A 1 6.22 3.06 -0.49
C TYR A 1 5.38 3.42 0.73
N SER A 2 4.88 4.67 0.75
CA SER A 2 3.82 5.15 1.64
C SER A 2 3.98 4.78 3.12
N ASN A 3 5.19 4.87 3.67
CA ASN A 3 5.51 4.63 5.09
C ASN A 3 5.39 3.18 5.61
N VAL A 4 5.11 2.20 4.78
CA VAL A 4 4.98 0.79 5.22
C VAL A 4 6.18 0.33 6.05
N HIS A 5 7.40 0.55 5.53
CA HIS A 5 8.64 0.07 6.17
C HIS A 5 8.95 0.79 7.49
N ALA A 6 8.69 2.10 7.61
CA ALA A 6 8.94 2.82 8.86
C ALA A 6 7.91 2.42 9.94
N THR A 7 6.63 2.27 9.58
CA THR A 7 5.59 1.80 10.51
C THR A 7 5.82 0.34 10.93
N LEU A 8 6.24 -0.52 10.00
CA LEU A 8 6.65 -1.89 10.33
C LEU A 8 7.84 -1.90 11.30
N ALA A 9 8.86 -1.06 11.05
CA ALA A 9 10.01 -0.95 11.93
C ALA A 9 9.64 -0.51 13.34
N GLU A 10 8.70 0.43 13.50
CA GLU A 10 8.18 0.80 14.82
C GLU A 10 7.53 -0.39 15.53
N GLY A 11 6.74 -1.18 14.81
CA GLY A 11 6.11 -2.39 15.36
C GLY A 11 7.12 -3.46 15.76
N LEU A 12 8.12 -3.73 14.91
CA LEU A 12 9.18 -4.68 15.21
C LEU A 12 10.03 -4.25 16.41
N ARG A 13 10.36 -2.94 16.52
CA ARG A 13 11.08 -2.37 17.67
C ARG A 13 10.25 -2.50 18.96
N ALA A 14 8.93 -2.28 18.88
CA ALA A 14 8.04 -2.50 20.03
C ALA A 14 7.99 -3.96 20.49
N LEU A 15 8.32 -4.91 19.60
CA LEU A 15 8.47 -6.33 19.90
C LEU A 15 9.92 -6.72 20.28
N GLY A 16 10.78 -5.73 20.60
CA GLY A 16 12.15 -5.97 21.04
C GLY A 16 13.15 -6.27 19.93
N GLN A 17 12.80 -6.07 18.65
CA GLN A 17 13.73 -6.34 17.55
C GLN A 17 14.63 -5.14 17.26
N HIS A 18 15.89 -5.42 16.93
CA HIS A 18 16.79 -4.39 16.43
C HIS A 18 16.57 -4.19 14.93
N VAL A 19 16.13 -3.00 14.52
CA VAL A 19 15.73 -2.71 13.14
C VAL A 19 16.49 -1.50 12.60
N THR A 20 17.05 -1.64 11.40
CA THR A 20 17.67 -0.55 10.64
C THR A 20 16.82 -0.25 9.40
N VAL A 21 16.24 0.92 9.34
CA VAL A 21 15.47 1.41 8.19
C VAL A 21 16.40 2.12 7.20
N VAL A 22 16.48 1.60 5.99
CA VAL A 22 17.29 2.16 4.89
C VAL A 22 16.34 2.66 3.79
N SER A 23 16.28 3.95 3.56
CA SER A 23 15.26 4.54 2.67
C SER A 23 15.68 5.92 2.15
N ASN A 24 15.06 6.37 1.06
CA ASN A 24 15.10 7.77 0.60
C ASN A 24 13.98 8.64 1.22
N GLY A 25 13.20 8.10 2.15
CA GLY A 25 12.09 8.79 2.81
C GLY A 25 10.83 9.00 1.95
N ASP A 26 10.72 8.35 0.79
CA ASP A 26 9.63 8.55 -0.19
C ASP A 26 9.52 10.03 -0.63
N PHE A 27 10.66 10.61 -0.99
CA PHE A 27 10.83 11.98 -1.52
C PHE A 27 10.31 13.08 -0.57
N TRP A 28 9.33 13.84 -1.05
CA TRP A 28 8.75 14.99 -0.35
C TRP A 28 8.01 14.64 0.95
N LYS A 29 7.67 13.36 1.16
CA LYS A 29 7.01 12.88 2.39
C LYS A 29 7.98 12.76 3.57
N ASN A 30 9.28 12.60 3.29
CA ASN A 30 10.38 12.58 4.26
C ASN A 30 10.15 11.66 5.46
N TYR A 31 9.70 10.44 5.21
CA TYR A 31 9.47 9.45 6.27
C TYR A 31 10.73 9.11 7.07
N PRO A 32 10.59 8.73 8.36
CA PRO A 32 11.71 8.37 9.23
C PRO A 32 12.56 7.23 8.66
N ARG A 33 13.88 7.33 8.82
CA ARG A 33 14.87 6.35 8.41
C ARG A 33 16.15 6.47 9.23
N ASP A 34 16.87 5.36 9.36
CA ASP A 34 18.16 5.34 10.07
C ASP A 34 19.32 5.62 9.10
N ILE A 35 19.22 5.10 7.87
CA ILE A 35 20.19 5.34 6.79
C ILE A 35 19.48 6.03 5.63
N ASP A 36 19.95 7.22 5.27
CA ASP A 36 19.38 8.02 4.20
C ASP A 36 19.96 7.64 2.83
N LEU A 37 19.10 7.24 1.90
CA LEU A 37 19.42 6.98 0.50
C LEU A 37 18.93 8.10 -0.44
N SER A 38 18.62 9.28 0.07
CA SER A 38 18.18 10.41 -0.75
C SER A 38 19.20 10.72 -1.83
N ARG A 39 18.71 10.97 -3.02
CA ARG A 39 19.57 11.27 -4.16
C ARG A 39 19.25 12.63 -4.77
N LYS A 40 20.28 13.34 -5.22
CA LYS A 40 20.12 14.56 -6.05
C LYS A 40 19.71 14.16 -7.48
N PRO A 41 18.89 14.98 -8.16
CA PRO A 41 18.48 14.72 -9.54
C PRO A 41 19.66 14.74 -10.53
N GLY A 42 19.46 14.13 -11.69
CA GLY A 42 20.41 14.14 -12.81
C GLY A 42 21.43 12.98 -12.79
N LYS A 43 22.27 12.93 -13.83
CA LYS A 43 23.26 11.85 -14.04
C LYS A 43 24.32 11.81 -12.94
N ARG A 44 24.84 13.00 -12.52
CA ARG A 44 25.84 13.12 -11.43
C ARG A 44 25.25 12.62 -10.09
N GLY A 45 23.98 12.98 -9.79
CA GLY A 45 23.27 12.48 -8.61
C GLY A 45 23.10 10.96 -8.63
N GLY A 46 22.84 10.36 -9.79
CA GLY A 46 22.73 8.91 -9.94
C GLY A 46 24.06 8.18 -9.75
N MET A 47 25.19 8.75 -10.16
CA MET A 47 26.52 8.18 -9.90
C MET A 47 26.91 8.31 -8.43
N ALA A 48 26.67 9.47 -7.84
CA ALA A 48 26.93 9.70 -6.41
C ALA A 48 26.06 8.76 -5.54
N SER A 49 24.79 8.56 -5.88
CA SER A 49 23.90 7.62 -5.20
C SER A 49 24.40 6.17 -5.30
N LEU A 50 24.90 5.75 -6.46
CA LEU A 50 25.50 4.42 -6.62
C LEU A 50 26.75 4.26 -5.75
N ALA A 51 27.67 5.24 -5.78
CA ALA A 51 28.89 5.23 -4.97
C ALA A 51 28.54 5.22 -3.46
N HIS A 52 27.58 6.03 -3.05
CA HIS A 52 27.08 6.05 -1.67
C HIS A 52 26.47 4.69 -1.27
N THR A 53 25.64 4.09 -2.12
CA THR A 53 25.07 2.76 -1.86
C THR A 53 26.17 1.71 -1.71
N ILE A 54 27.18 1.71 -2.58
CA ILE A 54 28.30 0.77 -2.50
C ILE A 54 29.09 0.96 -1.19
N ALA A 55 29.34 2.20 -0.78
CA ALA A 55 30.03 2.51 0.48
C ALA A 55 29.24 2.07 1.72
N LEU A 56 27.90 1.96 1.62
CA LEU A 56 27.04 1.49 2.69
C LEU A 56 26.96 -0.05 2.78
N LEU A 57 27.29 -0.79 1.72
CA LEU A 57 27.12 -2.25 1.70
C LEU A 57 27.73 -2.97 2.90
N PRO A 58 28.93 -2.63 3.41
CA PRO A 58 29.48 -3.28 4.59
C PRO A 58 28.61 -3.13 5.84
N LYS A 59 27.87 -2.01 5.96
CA LYS A 59 26.93 -1.77 7.06
C LYS A 59 25.61 -2.54 6.93
N LEU A 60 25.35 -3.15 5.78
CA LEU A 60 24.15 -3.90 5.46
C LEU A 60 24.40 -5.41 5.44
N THR A 61 25.33 -5.88 6.28
CA THR A 61 25.71 -7.30 6.41
C THR A 61 25.49 -7.80 7.83
N GLY A 62 25.30 -9.13 7.97
CA GLY A 62 25.17 -9.78 9.27
C GLY A 62 23.76 -9.72 9.87
N TYR A 63 22.77 -9.25 9.13
CA TYR A 63 21.39 -9.25 9.59
C TYR A 63 20.77 -10.65 9.50
N ASP A 64 19.88 -10.96 10.44
CA ASP A 64 19.07 -12.18 10.38
C ASP A 64 18.06 -12.11 9.24
N VAL A 65 17.49 -10.93 9.00
CA VAL A 65 16.51 -10.67 7.97
C VAL A 65 16.77 -9.36 7.23
N VAL A 66 16.69 -9.40 5.90
CA VAL A 66 16.59 -8.23 5.04
C VAL A 66 15.24 -8.25 4.37
N GLN A 67 14.39 -7.24 4.65
CA GLN A 67 13.10 -7.05 4.00
C GLN A 67 13.24 -6.03 2.87
N LEU A 68 13.07 -6.46 1.64
CA LEU A 68 13.00 -5.58 0.47
C LEU A 68 11.56 -5.09 0.30
N ILE A 69 11.40 -3.79 0.05
CA ILE A 69 10.07 -3.18 -0.14
C ILE A 69 9.44 -3.50 -1.50
N ASN A 70 10.28 -3.75 -2.52
CA ASN A 70 9.89 -3.97 -3.91
C ASN A 70 11.12 -4.49 -4.67
N PRO A 71 11.02 -5.14 -5.83
CA PRO A 71 12.19 -5.54 -6.60
C PRO A 71 13.09 -4.35 -7.02
N MET A 72 12.50 -3.17 -7.21
CA MET A 72 13.23 -1.91 -7.44
C MET A 72 13.47 -1.15 -6.11
N PHE A 73 14.06 -1.83 -5.11
CA PHE A 73 14.27 -1.29 -3.75
C PHE A 73 15.30 -0.15 -3.66
N LEU A 74 15.98 0.19 -4.75
CA LEU A 74 16.89 1.32 -4.87
C LEU A 74 16.53 2.17 -6.09
N GLU A 75 16.80 3.46 -6.04
CA GLU A 75 16.64 4.38 -7.19
C GLU A 75 17.79 4.25 -8.20
N LEU A 76 18.06 3.03 -8.61
CA LEU A 76 19.08 2.66 -9.58
C LEU A 76 18.47 1.89 -10.74
N LYS A 77 19.21 1.79 -11.86
CA LYS A 77 18.81 0.89 -12.94
C LYS A 77 18.82 -0.57 -12.46
N ALA A 78 17.88 -1.39 -12.94
CA ALA A 78 17.75 -2.80 -12.54
C ALA A 78 19.07 -3.59 -12.65
N GLN A 79 19.87 -3.32 -13.70
CA GLN A 79 21.18 -3.96 -13.89
C GLN A 79 22.19 -3.65 -12.77
N ARG A 80 22.04 -2.50 -12.08
CA ARG A 80 22.88 -2.10 -10.93
C ARG A 80 22.33 -2.62 -9.61
N ILE A 81 21.02 -2.85 -9.52
CA ILE A 81 20.39 -3.44 -8.34
C ILE A 81 20.71 -4.93 -8.22
N ALA A 82 20.78 -5.66 -9.33
CA ALA A 82 21.03 -7.10 -9.33
C ALA A 82 22.32 -7.52 -8.55
N PRO A 83 23.50 -6.92 -8.77
CA PRO A 83 24.70 -7.25 -7.97
C PRO A 83 24.57 -6.86 -6.50
N ILE A 84 23.87 -5.76 -6.18
CA ILE A 84 23.61 -5.34 -4.80
C ILE A 84 22.70 -6.35 -4.10
N TYR A 85 21.65 -6.80 -4.76
CA TYR A 85 20.80 -7.88 -4.24
C TYR A 85 21.63 -9.15 -3.93
N LYS A 86 22.46 -9.60 -4.88
CA LYS A 86 23.33 -10.77 -4.68
C LYS A 86 24.28 -10.60 -3.51
N PHE A 87 24.80 -9.39 -3.31
CA PHE A 87 25.63 -9.05 -2.14
C PHE A 87 24.82 -9.19 -0.84
N LEU A 88 23.64 -8.57 -0.76
CA LEU A 88 22.76 -8.68 0.43
C LEU A 88 22.40 -10.13 0.72
N ARG A 89 22.06 -10.90 -0.33
CA ARG A 89 21.70 -12.33 -0.22
C ARG A 89 22.86 -13.18 0.33
N LYS A 90 24.07 -12.87 -0.07
CA LYS A 90 25.29 -13.60 0.35
C LYS A 90 25.69 -13.30 1.80
N HIS A 91 25.47 -12.08 2.29
CA HIS A 91 26.01 -11.59 3.56
C HIS A 91 24.97 -11.43 4.67
N ASN A 92 23.73 -11.92 4.46
CA ASN A 92 22.68 -11.94 5.45
C ASN A 92 21.99 -13.32 5.47
N LYS A 93 21.33 -13.67 6.58
CA LYS A 93 20.77 -15.01 6.74
C LYS A 93 19.57 -15.25 5.84
N LYS A 94 18.59 -14.33 5.85
CA LYS A 94 17.36 -14.42 5.06
C LYS A 94 17.06 -13.10 4.34
N VAL A 95 16.49 -13.20 3.12
CA VAL A 95 16.04 -12.06 2.33
C VAL A 95 14.62 -12.27 1.88
N PHE A 96 13.73 -11.34 2.21
CA PHE A 96 12.32 -11.37 1.85
C PHE A 96 11.98 -10.26 0.85
N LEU A 97 11.12 -10.59 -0.10
CA LEU A 97 10.62 -9.64 -1.10
C LEU A 97 9.24 -9.11 -0.69
N GLY A 98 9.07 -7.79 -0.69
CA GLY A 98 7.77 -7.14 -0.61
C GLY A 98 7.13 -6.98 -1.98
N ALA A 99 5.90 -7.44 -2.12
CA ALA A 99 5.01 -7.17 -3.25
C ALA A 99 4.06 -6.04 -2.83
N PHE A 100 4.57 -4.79 -2.83
CA PHE A 100 3.87 -3.63 -2.25
C PHE A 100 3.62 -2.50 -3.25
N GLY A 101 3.75 -2.77 -4.54
CA GLY A 101 3.53 -1.76 -5.56
C GLY A 101 3.76 -2.30 -6.96
N MET A 102 3.88 -1.38 -7.91
CA MET A 102 4.11 -1.69 -9.31
C MET A 102 5.35 -2.55 -9.50
N ASP A 103 5.20 -3.72 -10.14
CA ASP A 103 6.25 -4.65 -10.47
C ASP A 103 5.87 -5.54 -11.67
N TYR A 104 6.77 -6.45 -12.07
CA TYR A 104 6.55 -7.34 -13.19
C TYR A 104 5.33 -8.24 -13.01
N TYR A 105 5.17 -8.89 -11.83
CA TYR A 105 4.07 -9.84 -11.63
C TYR A 105 2.72 -9.13 -11.60
N TRP A 106 2.65 -7.94 -11.01
CA TRP A 106 1.45 -7.12 -11.05
C TRP A 106 1.05 -6.76 -12.47
N VAL A 107 2.01 -6.31 -13.29
CA VAL A 107 1.74 -5.96 -14.70
C VAL A 107 1.39 -7.21 -15.51
N HIS A 108 2.24 -8.22 -15.47
CA HIS A 108 2.14 -9.42 -16.31
C HIS A 108 0.84 -10.19 -16.05
N GLU A 109 0.51 -10.47 -14.80
CA GLU A 109 -0.68 -11.24 -14.45
C GLU A 109 -1.97 -10.54 -14.87
N ASN A 110 -2.04 -9.21 -14.72
CA ASN A 110 -3.23 -8.45 -15.07
C ASN A 110 -3.39 -8.20 -16.59
N ILE A 111 -2.32 -8.28 -17.39
CA ILE A 111 -2.45 -8.22 -18.86
C ILE A 111 -2.62 -9.59 -19.51
N THR A 112 -2.28 -10.68 -18.83
CA THR A 112 -2.34 -12.05 -19.38
C THR A 112 -3.46 -12.87 -18.78
N ARG A 113 -3.32 -13.30 -17.50
CA ARG A 113 -4.27 -14.16 -16.80
C ARG A 113 -5.52 -13.41 -16.31
N LYS A 114 -5.39 -12.11 -16.01
CA LYS A 114 -6.45 -11.23 -15.49
C LYS A 114 -7.16 -11.83 -14.27
N PRO A 115 -6.44 -12.04 -13.16
CA PRO A 115 -7.02 -12.68 -11.97
C PRO A 115 -8.07 -11.82 -11.27
N LEU A 116 -8.16 -10.54 -11.63
CA LEU A 116 -9.05 -9.55 -11.06
C LEU A 116 -10.09 -9.11 -12.09
N ARG A 117 -11.33 -8.88 -11.65
CA ARG A 117 -12.40 -8.33 -12.51
C ARG A 117 -12.05 -6.97 -13.09
N TYR A 118 -11.25 -6.20 -12.36
CA TYR A 118 -10.67 -4.93 -12.80
C TYR A 118 -9.37 -4.64 -12.04
N SER A 119 -8.50 -3.90 -12.68
CA SER A 119 -7.20 -3.51 -12.12
C SER A 119 -6.67 -2.24 -12.78
N ASP A 120 -5.44 -1.90 -12.49
CA ASP A 120 -4.69 -0.86 -13.20
C ASP A 120 -4.55 -1.16 -14.70
N PHE A 121 -4.76 -2.41 -15.15
CA PHE A 121 -4.46 -2.86 -16.52
C PHE A 121 -5.64 -3.47 -17.27
N ASN A 122 -6.74 -3.82 -16.60
CA ASN A 122 -7.91 -4.40 -17.22
C ASN A 122 -9.22 -3.95 -16.57
N ILE A 123 -10.31 -4.04 -17.34
CA ILE A 123 -11.70 -4.01 -16.88
C ILE A 123 -12.37 -5.20 -17.57
N GLY A 124 -12.73 -6.22 -16.80
CA GLY A 124 -13.10 -7.53 -17.35
C GLY A 124 -11.98 -8.07 -18.23
N ASP A 125 -12.35 -8.52 -19.42
CA ASP A 125 -11.40 -9.04 -20.41
C ASP A 125 -10.70 -7.96 -21.24
N THR A 126 -11.15 -6.72 -21.14
CA THR A 126 -10.60 -5.61 -21.92
C THR A 126 -9.41 -4.98 -21.22
N LEU A 127 -8.28 -4.85 -21.94
CA LEU A 127 -7.11 -4.16 -21.43
C LEU A 127 -7.33 -2.63 -21.41
N ARG A 128 -6.87 -2.00 -20.36
CA ARG A 128 -6.83 -0.55 -20.27
C ARG A 128 -5.73 0.02 -21.14
N THR A 129 -6.03 1.14 -21.79
CA THR A 129 -5.17 1.77 -22.79
C THR A 129 -4.75 3.20 -22.41
N ASP A 130 -4.97 3.61 -21.16
CA ASP A 130 -4.48 4.91 -20.70
C ASP A 130 -2.94 4.95 -20.70
N ASP A 131 -2.39 6.17 -20.76
CA ASP A 131 -0.95 6.38 -20.93
C ASP A 131 -0.12 5.78 -19.79
N VAL A 132 -0.66 5.75 -18.58
CA VAL A 132 0.03 5.17 -17.42
C VAL A 132 0.09 3.65 -17.55
N ALA A 133 -1.02 2.99 -17.87
CA ALA A 133 -1.07 1.54 -18.07
C ALA A 133 -0.12 1.11 -19.19
N ARG A 134 -0.11 1.81 -20.34
CA ARG A 134 0.81 1.53 -21.45
C ARG A 134 2.28 1.77 -21.09
N ARG A 135 2.57 2.83 -20.32
CA ARG A 135 3.93 3.12 -19.86
C ARG A 135 4.44 2.03 -18.93
N GLU A 136 3.66 1.61 -17.95
CA GLU A 136 4.06 0.56 -17.00
C GLU A 136 4.28 -0.80 -17.72
N GLN A 137 3.44 -1.14 -18.69
CA GLN A 137 3.68 -2.34 -19.53
C GLN A 137 5.04 -2.27 -20.25
N ARG A 138 5.36 -1.16 -20.91
CA ARG A 138 6.67 -0.99 -21.59
C ARG A 138 7.85 -1.00 -20.62
N ASP A 139 7.65 -0.48 -19.41
CA ASP A 139 8.69 -0.38 -18.39
C ASP A 139 9.03 -1.75 -17.76
N TRP A 140 8.06 -2.64 -17.68
CA TRP A 140 8.23 -3.92 -16.98
C TRP A 140 8.39 -5.10 -17.94
N ILE A 141 7.61 -5.20 -19.00
CA ILE A 141 7.60 -6.40 -19.87
C ILE A 141 8.78 -6.38 -20.85
N GLY A 142 9.51 -7.49 -20.96
CA GLY A 142 10.66 -7.65 -21.83
C GLY A 142 11.94 -6.92 -21.37
N THR A 143 11.93 -6.32 -20.18
CA THR A 143 12.97 -5.39 -19.74
C THR A 143 13.93 -5.99 -18.70
N ALA A 144 14.92 -5.18 -18.30
CA ALA A 144 15.80 -5.55 -17.19
C ALA A 144 15.08 -5.54 -15.82
N LYS A 145 13.98 -4.79 -15.67
CA LYS A 145 13.14 -4.83 -14.46
C LYS A 145 12.43 -6.18 -14.30
N GLU A 146 11.90 -6.73 -15.40
CA GLU A 146 11.35 -8.10 -15.41
C GLU A 146 12.38 -9.12 -14.94
N ARG A 147 13.57 -9.11 -15.56
CA ARG A 147 14.63 -10.06 -15.23
C ARG A 147 15.05 -9.96 -13.76
N LEU A 148 15.16 -8.73 -13.26
CA LEU A 148 15.47 -8.48 -11.83
C LEU A 148 14.38 -9.02 -10.92
N ASN A 149 13.11 -8.73 -11.19
CA ASN A 149 11.99 -9.18 -10.36
C ASN A 149 11.89 -10.70 -10.33
N LYS A 150 11.97 -11.35 -11.51
CA LYS A 150 11.99 -12.81 -11.61
C LYS A 150 13.16 -13.42 -10.82
N MET A 151 14.36 -12.86 -10.94
CA MET A 151 15.54 -13.32 -10.21
C MET A 151 15.34 -13.23 -8.69
N ILE A 152 14.91 -12.07 -8.18
CA ILE A 152 14.68 -11.87 -6.75
C ILE A 152 13.56 -12.78 -6.24
N ALA A 153 12.43 -12.83 -6.94
CA ALA A 153 11.29 -13.65 -6.56
C ALA A 153 11.62 -15.16 -6.54
N ALA A 154 12.47 -15.63 -7.45
CA ALA A 154 12.92 -17.03 -7.46
C ALA A 154 13.88 -17.35 -6.31
N ASP A 155 14.81 -16.42 -5.96
CA ASP A 155 15.92 -16.68 -5.04
C ASP A 155 15.62 -16.29 -3.57
N CYS A 156 14.74 -15.31 -3.30
CA CYS A 156 14.41 -14.88 -1.94
C CYS A 156 13.75 -15.99 -1.11
N ASP A 157 13.87 -15.90 0.22
CA ASP A 157 13.34 -16.89 1.16
C ASP A 157 11.81 -16.86 1.23
N GLY A 158 11.18 -15.69 1.09
CA GLY A 158 9.73 -15.54 1.08
C GLY A 158 9.29 -14.24 0.43
N ILE A 159 8.01 -14.19 0.08
CA ILE A 159 7.36 -13.05 -0.57
C ILE A 159 6.17 -12.63 0.28
N ILE A 160 6.09 -11.35 0.62
CA ILE A 160 5.00 -10.79 1.42
C ILE A 160 4.23 -9.81 0.54
N ALA A 161 2.94 -10.04 0.38
CA ALA A 161 2.03 -9.11 -0.30
C ALA A 161 1.14 -8.40 0.73
N GLY A 162 1.05 -7.08 0.61
CA GLY A 162 0.29 -6.24 1.54
C GLY A 162 -1.16 -5.98 1.13
N LEU A 163 -1.52 -6.27 -0.12
CA LEU A 163 -2.85 -6.16 -0.69
C LEU A 163 -3.22 -7.46 -1.39
N TYR A 164 -4.51 -7.80 -1.40
CA TYR A 164 -5.02 -8.98 -2.10
C TYR A 164 -4.60 -8.99 -3.58
N GLU A 165 -4.64 -7.84 -4.23
CA GLU A 165 -4.31 -7.66 -5.64
C GLU A 165 -2.89 -8.13 -5.96
N TYR A 166 -1.91 -7.79 -5.11
CA TYR A 166 -0.54 -8.25 -5.29
C TYR A 166 -0.39 -9.71 -4.90
N TRP A 167 -1.09 -10.15 -3.83
CA TRP A 167 -1.04 -11.53 -3.37
C TRP A 167 -1.47 -12.51 -4.45
N VAL A 168 -2.60 -12.26 -5.13
CA VAL A 168 -3.14 -13.17 -6.14
C VAL A 168 -2.22 -13.32 -7.37
N CYS A 169 -1.44 -12.27 -7.69
CA CYS A 169 -0.46 -12.29 -8.77
C CYS A 169 0.78 -13.12 -8.41
N TYR A 170 1.30 -12.97 -7.20
CA TYR A 170 2.47 -13.71 -6.75
C TYR A 170 2.16 -15.14 -6.31
N LYS A 171 1.04 -15.36 -5.62
CA LYS A 171 0.66 -16.68 -5.09
C LYS A 171 0.47 -17.72 -6.18
N HIS A 172 0.00 -17.31 -7.34
CA HIS A 172 -0.13 -18.19 -8.50
C HIS A 172 1.24 -18.73 -8.98
N VAL A 173 2.26 -17.87 -9.05
CA VAL A 173 3.58 -18.22 -9.59
C VAL A 173 4.51 -18.81 -8.52
N HIS A 174 4.38 -18.35 -7.27
CA HIS A 174 5.23 -18.75 -6.15
C HIS A 174 4.40 -19.24 -4.95
N PRO A 175 3.57 -20.30 -5.10
CA PRO A 175 2.60 -20.73 -4.08
C PRO A 175 3.25 -21.14 -2.75
N GLY A 176 4.46 -21.70 -2.80
CA GLY A 176 5.17 -22.23 -1.62
C GLY A 176 5.81 -21.18 -0.71
N LYS A 177 5.96 -19.93 -1.19
CA LYS A 177 6.66 -18.89 -0.43
C LYS A 177 5.99 -17.51 -0.43
N THR A 178 4.78 -17.40 -0.99
CA THR A 178 4.01 -16.16 -0.97
C THR A 178 2.99 -16.19 0.16
N THR A 179 3.03 -15.18 1.02
CA THR A 179 2.03 -14.94 2.06
C THR A 179 1.38 -13.57 1.91
N PHE A 180 0.18 -13.43 2.47
CA PHE A 180 -0.47 -12.14 2.66
C PHE A 180 -0.24 -11.69 4.10
N ILE A 181 0.25 -10.46 4.29
CA ILE A 181 0.30 -9.77 5.58
C ILE A 181 -0.14 -8.34 5.32
N PRO A 182 -1.22 -7.86 5.97
CA PRO A 182 -1.78 -6.55 5.70
C PRO A 182 -0.81 -5.41 6.05
N TYR A 183 -1.01 -4.23 5.47
CA TYR A 183 -0.17 -3.07 5.77
C TYR A 183 -0.29 -2.64 7.23
N PRO A 184 0.84 -2.32 7.89
CA PRO A 184 0.85 -1.83 9.26
C PRO A 184 0.40 -0.37 9.34
N ILE A 185 -0.52 -0.07 10.24
CA ILE A 185 -0.97 1.28 10.56
C ILE A 185 -0.77 1.54 12.05
N LYS A 186 -0.18 2.69 12.38
CA LYS A 186 -0.16 3.20 13.75
C LYS A 186 -1.48 3.93 14.01
N PRO A 187 -2.38 3.38 14.84
CA PRO A 187 -3.70 3.95 15.05
C PRO A 187 -3.63 5.40 15.55
N LYS A 188 -4.52 6.26 15.06
CA LYS A 188 -4.64 7.65 15.55
C LYS A 188 -5.61 7.77 16.72
N THR A 189 -6.53 6.82 16.82
CA THR A 189 -7.36 6.63 18.00
C THR A 189 -7.55 5.14 18.26
N THR A 190 -7.73 4.79 19.53
CA THR A 190 -8.04 3.43 20.00
C THR A 190 -9.45 3.34 20.61
N HIS A 191 -10.25 4.39 20.45
CA HIS A 191 -11.56 4.57 21.06
C HIS A 191 -12.67 4.73 20.02
N PRO A 192 -13.06 3.65 19.32
CA PRO A 192 -14.14 3.71 18.33
C PRO A 192 -15.48 4.17 18.92
N GLU A 193 -15.71 3.90 20.20
CA GLU A 193 -16.93 4.30 20.95
C GLU A 193 -17.05 5.81 21.16
N GLN A 194 -15.98 6.58 20.97
CA GLN A 194 -16.00 8.04 21.11
C GLN A 194 -16.46 8.75 19.82
N ILE A 195 -16.65 8.02 18.73
CA ILE A 195 -17.17 8.59 17.49
C ILE A 195 -18.64 8.97 17.68
N LYS A 196 -18.89 10.27 17.58
CA LYS A 196 -20.24 10.84 17.70
C LYS A 196 -20.76 11.31 16.35
N GLY A 197 -22.04 11.12 16.13
CA GLY A 197 -22.74 11.73 15.01
C GLY A 197 -22.78 13.25 15.15
N GLN A 198 -22.77 13.94 14.04
CA GLN A 198 -22.99 15.39 13.98
C GLN A 198 -24.30 15.64 13.20
N PRO A 199 -25.47 15.47 13.83
CA PRO A 199 -26.75 15.68 13.18
C PRO A 199 -26.83 17.11 12.67
N ASN A 200 -27.41 17.30 11.51
CA ASN A 200 -27.60 18.60 10.84
C ASN A 200 -26.32 19.26 10.28
N GLN A 201 -25.18 18.54 10.24
CA GLN A 201 -24.00 19.03 9.53
C GLN A 201 -23.89 18.40 8.13
N PRO A 202 -23.34 19.11 7.14
CA PRO A 202 -23.12 18.53 5.82
C PRO A 202 -22.11 17.39 5.92
N LEU A 203 -22.33 16.34 5.11
CA LEU A 203 -21.38 15.23 4.92
C LEU A 203 -20.08 15.77 4.30
N ARG A 204 -18.97 15.61 4.98
CA ARG A 204 -17.66 16.11 4.57
C ARG A 204 -16.93 15.05 3.79
N LEU A 205 -16.90 15.21 2.47
CA LEU A 205 -16.20 14.32 1.53
C LEU A 205 -14.81 14.88 1.22
N PHE A 206 -13.81 14.05 1.28
CA PHE A 206 -12.44 14.39 0.92
C PHE A 206 -11.98 13.56 -0.28
N ILE A 207 -11.32 14.20 -1.24
CA ILE A 207 -10.66 13.53 -2.37
C ILE A 207 -9.28 14.10 -2.62
N GLY A 208 -8.28 13.21 -2.72
CA GLY A 208 -6.91 13.56 -3.11
C GLY A 208 -6.65 13.28 -4.58
N ILE A 209 -6.31 14.31 -5.34
CA ILE A 209 -6.02 14.20 -6.77
C ILE A 209 -4.51 14.22 -7.01
N SER A 210 -4.01 13.16 -7.66
CA SER A 210 -2.63 13.08 -8.12
C SER A 210 -2.54 13.49 -9.58
N LYS A 211 -1.88 14.62 -9.87
CA LYS A 211 -1.70 15.11 -11.24
C LYS A 211 -1.09 14.03 -12.14
N GLY A 212 -1.66 13.85 -13.33
CA GLY A 212 -1.19 12.87 -14.32
C GLY A 212 -1.51 11.40 -13.99
N ARG A 213 -2.25 11.12 -12.89
CA ARG A 213 -2.67 9.75 -12.53
C ARG A 213 -4.17 9.63 -12.26
N SER A 214 -4.95 10.66 -12.57
CA SER A 214 -6.37 10.71 -12.23
C SER A 214 -7.16 9.62 -12.97
N ALA A 215 -7.03 9.55 -14.29
CA ALA A 215 -7.66 8.51 -15.12
C ALA A 215 -7.20 7.09 -14.74
N TYR A 216 -5.90 6.94 -14.42
CA TYR A 216 -5.33 5.67 -13.98
C TYR A 216 -5.96 5.16 -12.67
N LYS A 217 -6.16 6.07 -11.71
CA LYS A 217 -6.78 5.76 -10.41
C LYS A 217 -8.31 5.82 -10.42
N GLY A 218 -8.92 6.40 -11.44
CA GLY A 218 -10.37 6.65 -11.51
C GLY A 218 -10.85 7.79 -10.62
N THR A 219 -9.93 8.63 -10.10
CA THR A 219 -10.30 9.77 -9.26
C THR A 219 -10.99 10.88 -10.02
N ASP A 220 -10.85 10.95 -11.35
CA ASP A 220 -11.64 11.82 -12.24
C ASP A 220 -13.12 11.43 -12.25
N VAL A 221 -13.43 10.15 -12.35
CA VAL A 221 -14.78 9.60 -12.28
C VAL A 221 -15.39 9.85 -10.90
N MET A 222 -14.63 9.56 -9.83
CA MET A 222 -15.07 9.77 -8.45
C MET A 222 -15.34 11.27 -8.17
N LEU A 223 -14.49 12.15 -8.65
CA LEU A 223 -14.67 13.60 -8.51
C LEU A 223 -15.89 14.11 -9.27
N ALA A 224 -16.11 13.61 -10.49
CA ALA A 224 -17.29 13.96 -11.28
C ALA A 224 -18.58 13.56 -10.56
N ALA A 225 -18.63 12.34 -10.03
CA ALA A 225 -19.76 11.84 -9.23
C ALA A 225 -19.97 12.69 -7.96
N ALA A 226 -18.91 12.97 -7.20
CA ALA A 226 -19.01 13.80 -6.00
C ALA A 226 -19.54 15.22 -6.28
N LYS A 227 -19.08 15.84 -7.38
CA LYS A 227 -19.60 17.15 -7.82
C LYS A 227 -21.08 17.09 -8.20
N ALA A 228 -21.52 16.05 -8.89
CA ALA A 228 -22.92 15.86 -9.27
C ALA A 228 -23.82 15.68 -8.04
N ILE A 229 -23.41 14.85 -7.08
CA ILE A 229 -24.16 14.65 -5.84
C ILE A 229 -24.18 15.93 -4.99
N LYS A 230 -23.06 16.68 -4.93
CA LYS A 230 -23.06 17.99 -4.28
C LYS A 230 -24.02 18.97 -4.95
N ALA A 231 -24.13 18.99 -6.27
CA ALA A 231 -25.08 19.83 -6.99
C ALA A 231 -26.54 19.44 -6.70
N LYS A 232 -26.82 18.14 -6.57
CA LYS A 232 -28.15 17.60 -6.20
C LYS A 232 -28.53 17.91 -4.75
N TYR A 233 -27.54 17.92 -3.84
CA TYR A 233 -27.71 18.14 -2.40
C TYR A 233 -26.80 19.25 -1.87
N PRO A 234 -26.95 20.51 -2.31
CA PRO A 234 -25.95 21.58 -2.10
C PRO A 234 -25.67 21.89 -0.62
N ASN A 235 -26.70 21.76 0.25
CA ASN A 235 -26.58 22.03 1.69
C ASN A 235 -26.22 20.79 2.53
N LYS A 236 -26.11 19.62 1.91
CA LYS A 236 -25.84 18.37 2.60
C LYS A 236 -24.43 17.84 2.37
N ILE A 237 -23.62 18.46 1.50
CA ILE A 237 -22.27 18.01 1.18
C ILE A 237 -21.27 19.16 1.23
N ASP A 238 -20.19 18.95 2.00
CA ASP A 238 -18.95 19.71 1.96
C ASP A 238 -17.88 18.87 1.22
N LEU A 239 -17.57 19.23 -0.02
CA LEU A 239 -16.58 18.54 -0.84
C LEU A 239 -15.23 19.26 -0.78
N ARG A 240 -14.23 18.58 -0.23
CA ARG A 240 -12.84 19.05 -0.10
C ARG A 240 -11.95 18.33 -1.10
N ILE A 241 -11.24 19.10 -1.93
CA ILE A 241 -10.39 18.58 -3.00
C ILE A 241 -8.95 19.00 -2.71
N ALA A 242 -8.06 18.02 -2.52
CA ALA A 242 -6.63 18.25 -2.36
C ALA A 242 -5.89 17.86 -3.64
N GLU A 243 -5.33 18.83 -4.34
CA GLU A 243 -4.54 18.61 -5.56
C GLU A 243 -3.24 19.37 -5.50
N GLY A 244 -2.12 18.64 -5.59
CA GLY A 244 -0.78 19.25 -5.65
C GLY A 244 -0.37 20.04 -4.40
N VAL A 245 -0.98 19.74 -3.24
CA VAL A 245 -0.67 20.37 -1.96
C VAL A 245 0.43 19.59 -1.21
N PRO A 246 1.22 20.25 -0.32
CA PRO A 246 2.15 19.60 0.57
C PRO A 246 1.46 18.57 1.47
N PHE A 247 2.22 17.55 1.92
CA PHE A 247 1.66 16.44 2.72
C PHE A 247 0.98 16.90 4.03
N GLU A 248 1.55 17.86 4.73
CA GLU A 248 0.95 18.40 5.96
C GLU A 248 -0.40 19.07 5.67
N GLN A 249 -0.48 19.87 4.61
CA GLN A 249 -1.73 20.49 4.17
C GLN A 249 -2.74 19.43 3.71
N TYR A 250 -2.30 18.39 3.00
CA TYR A 250 -3.14 17.26 2.63
C TYR A 250 -3.76 16.60 3.87
N ALA A 251 -2.93 16.29 4.87
CA ALA A 251 -3.38 15.68 6.12
C ALA A 251 -4.34 16.60 6.91
N GLN A 252 -4.08 17.91 6.94
CA GLN A 252 -4.97 18.89 7.56
C GLN A 252 -6.33 18.98 6.85
N MET A 253 -6.34 19.01 5.51
CA MET A 253 -7.58 19.03 4.73
C MET A 253 -8.41 17.77 4.90
N MET A 254 -7.75 16.60 5.05
CA MET A 254 -8.40 15.32 5.30
C MET A 254 -9.00 15.25 6.71
N ASN A 255 -8.38 15.88 7.70
CA ASN A 255 -8.85 15.83 9.08
C ASN A 255 -10.28 16.37 9.21
N GLY A 256 -11.08 15.64 10.01
CA GLY A 256 -12.47 15.97 10.24
C GLY A 256 -13.40 15.70 9.06
N SER A 257 -12.93 15.04 8.00
CA SER A 257 -13.81 14.51 6.94
C SER A 257 -14.59 13.30 7.45
N ASP A 258 -15.73 13.03 6.83
CA ASP A 258 -16.54 11.86 7.15
C ASP A 258 -16.16 10.68 6.25
N ALA A 259 -15.80 10.95 4.99
CA ALA A 259 -15.31 9.95 4.08
C ALA A 259 -14.18 10.45 3.16
N ILE A 260 -13.33 9.52 2.73
CA ILE A 260 -12.32 9.71 1.70
C ILE A 260 -12.68 8.91 0.44
N LEU A 261 -12.66 9.56 -0.73
CA LEU A 261 -12.74 8.91 -2.02
C LEU A 261 -11.31 8.57 -2.46
N ASP A 262 -10.96 7.27 -2.48
CA ASP A 262 -9.56 6.85 -2.68
C ASP A 262 -9.26 6.45 -4.13
N GLN A 263 -9.57 5.22 -4.52
CA GLN A 263 -9.28 4.66 -5.84
C GLN A 263 -10.44 3.82 -6.34
N LEU A 264 -10.76 3.96 -7.64
CA LEU A 264 -11.87 3.25 -8.26
C LEU A 264 -11.50 1.84 -8.72
N TYR A 265 -10.22 1.61 -9.05
CA TYR A 265 -9.74 0.33 -9.62
C TYR A 265 -8.93 -0.47 -8.59
N SER A 266 -9.39 -0.52 -7.34
CA SER A 266 -8.75 -1.21 -6.22
C SER A 266 -9.72 -2.17 -5.54
N TYR A 267 -9.23 -3.32 -5.11
CA TYR A 267 -9.97 -4.32 -4.32
C TYR A 267 -9.86 -4.09 -2.82
N THR A 268 -8.71 -3.53 -2.40
CA THR A 268 -8.36 -3.36 -0.99
C THR A 268 -7.87 -1.94 -0.71
N PRO A 269 -8.07 -1.42 0.51
CA PRO A 269 -7.57 -0.11 0.87
C PRO A 269 -6.03 -0.12 0.98
N SER A 270 -5.38 0.83 0.31
CA SER A 270 -3.95 1.08 0.45
C SER A 270 -3.63 1.94 1.68
N MET A 271 -2.36 2.32 1.88
CA MET A 271 -1.91 3.07 3.05
C MET A 271 -2.67 4.39 3.30
N ASN A 272 -3.06 5.12 2.24
CA ASN A 272 -3.75 6.40 2.40
C ASN A 272 -5.16 6.25 2.98
N PRO A 273 -6.06 5.41 2.44
CA PRO A 273 -7.37 5.18 3.06
C PRO A 273 -7.26 4.48 4.41
N LEU A 274 -6.29 3.59 4.64
CA LEU A 274 -6.07 2.98 5.95
C LEU A 274 -5.68 4.03 7.01
N GLU A 275 -4.83 4.99 6.65
CA GLU A 275 -4.50 6.13 7.53
C GLU A 275 -5.73 6.99 7.83
N ALA A 276 -6.62 7.21 6.83
CA ALA A 276 -7.89 7.90 7.03
C ALA A 276 -8.83 7.11 7.97
N MET A 277 -8.96 5.80 7.73
CA MET A 277 -9.79 4.90 8.56
C MET A 277 -9.31 4.87 10.02
N SER A 278 -8.00 5.00 10.27
CA SER A 278 -7.45 5.09 11.63
C SER A 278 -7.90 6.34 12.40
N ARG A 279 -8.50 7.31 11.73
CA ARG A 279 -9.09 8.55 12.27
C ARG A 279 -10.62 8.50 12.30
N GLY A 280 -11.23 7.38 11.97
CA GLY A 280 -12.68 7.27 11.80
C GLY A 280 -13.20 7.97 10.54
N ILE A 281 -12.43 8.00 9.46
CA ILE A 281 -12.85 8.50 8.14
C ILE A 281 -13.16 7.28 7.28
N ILE A 282 -14.37 7.19 6.73
CA ILE A 282 -14.84 6.06 5.94
C ILE A 282 -14.09 6.03 4.60
N CYS A 283 -13.60 4.86 4.19
CA CYS A 283 -13.10 4.66 2.83
C CYS A 283 -14.26 4.42 1.86
N VAL A 284 -14.36 5.23 0.82
CA VAL A 284 -15.17 4.97 -0.38
C VAL A 284 -14.21 4.57 -1.49
N GLY A 285 -14.23 3.29 -1.88
CA GLY A 285 -13.25 2.73 -2.81
C GLY A 285 -13.27 1.22 -2.85
N GLY A 286 -12.09 0.59 -2.91
CA GLY A 286 -11.95 -0.85 -2.93
C GLY A 286 -12.27 -1.49 -1.57
N GLY A 287 -13.37 -2.22 -1.52
CA GLY A 287 -13.81 -3.04 -0.38
C GLY A 287 -14.45 -4.32 -0.89
N GLU A 288 -13.83 -4.95 -1.90
CA GLU A 288 -14.33 -6.16 -2.53
C GLU A 288 -14.40 -7.34 -1.54
N PRO A 289 -15.27 -8.34 -1.75
CA PRO A 289 -15.37 -9.51 -0.88
C PRO A 289 -14.02 -10.16 -0.58
N GLU A 290 -13.14 -10.21 -1.58
CA GLU A 290 -11.81 -10.80 -1.48
C GLU A 290 -10.90 -10.12 -0.44
N ASN A 291 -11.13 -8.81 -0.19
CA ASN A 291 -10.43 -8.09 0.90
C ASN A 291 -10.76 -8.67 2.27
N TYR A 292 -12.01 -9.00 2.50
CA TYR A 292 -12.48 -9.55 3.77
C TYR A 292 -12.16 -11.05 3.90
N GLU A 293 -12.26 -11.79 2.80
CA GLU A 293 -11.94 -13.21 2.74
C GLU A 293 -10.47 -13.47 3.09
N ILE A 294 -9.53 -12.67 2.54
CA ILE A 294 -8.10 -12.85 2.84
C ILE A 294 -7.74 -12.46 4.27
N LEU A 295 -8.51 -11.54 4.88
CA LEU A 295 -8.39 -11.17 6.29
C LEU A 295 -9.08 -12.17 7.23
N GLY A 296 -9.91 -13.09 6.69
CA GLY A 296 -10.71 -14.04 7.47
C GLY A 296 -11.88 -13.38 8.19
N ASP A 297 -12.35 -12.21 7.72
CA ASP A 297 -13.48 -11.49 8.32
C ASP A 297 -14.78 -11.71 7.54
N LYS A 298 -15.87 -11.93 8.27
CA LYS A 298 -17.20 -12.08 7.69
C LYS A 298 -18.13 -10.93 8.03
N ASP A 299 -17.86 -10.23 9.12
CA ASP A 299 -18.84 -9.34 9.77
C ASP A 299 -18.45 -7.86 9.70
N LEU A 300 -17.18 -7.53 9.86
CA LEU A 300 -16.70 -6.14 9.91
C LEU A 300 -16.35 -5.60 8.52
N LYS A 301 -17.28 -4.86 7.91
CA LYS A 301 -17.16 -4.35 6.53
C LYS A 301 -17.38 -2.84 6.44
N PRO A 302 -16.46 -2.02 7.00
CA PRO A 302 -16.65 -0.56 7.10
C PRO A 302 -16.42 0.19 5.79
N ILE A 303 -15.86 -0.46 4.75
CA ILE A 303 -15.52 0.19 3.49
C ILE A 303 -16.77 0.24 2.60
N ILE A 304 -17.09 1.42 2.11
CA ILE A 304 -18.15 1.58 1.09
C ILE A 304 -17.52 1.19 -0.26
N ASN A 305 -17.78 -0.07 -0.65
CA ASN A 305 -17.29 -0.61 -1.92
C ASN A 305 -17.99 0.03 -3.11
N VAL A 306 -17.23 0.46 -4.10
CA VAL A 306 -17.73 1.00 -5.36
C VAL A 306 -17.14 0.24 -6.55
N GLN A 307 -17.99 -0.08 -7.50
CA GLN A 307 -17.57 -0.66 -8.78
C GLN A 307 -16.99 0.42 -9.70
N PRO A 308 -16.15 0.07 -10.70
CA PRO A 308 -15.50 1.03 -11.60
C PRO A 308 -16.51 1.73 -12.56
N SER A 309 -17.46 2.45 -12.01
CA SER A 309 -18.45 3.21 -12.77
C SER A 309 -18.89 4.48 -12.03
N TYR A 310 -19.23 5.50 -12.80
CA TYR A 310 -19.78 6.75 -12.30
C TYR A 310 -21.06 6.53 -11.47
N ASP A 311 -21.97 5.69 -11.97
CA ASP A 311 -23.26 5.42 -11.31
C ASP A 311 -23.09 4.72 -9.96
N SER A 312 -22.12 3.79 -9.85
CA SER A 312 -21.81 3.13 -8.59
C SER A 312 -21.33 4.13 -7.54
N VAL A 313 -20.46 5.06 -7.91
CA VAL A 313 -20.00 6.11 -7.01
C VAL A 313 -21.13 7.06 -6.61
N CYS A 314 -21.94 7.49 -7.56
CA CYS A 314 -23.13 8.33 -7.28
C CYS A 314 -24.08 7.65 -6.30
N LYS A 315 -24.41 6.37 -6.51
CA LYS A 315 -25.29 5.59 -5.63
C LYS A 315 -24.72 5.48 -4.21
N ALA A 316 -23.43 5.22 -4.09
CA ALA A 316 -22.76 5.13 -2.80
C ALA A 316 -22.82 6.46 -2.03
N LEU A 317 -22.48 7.57 -2.68
CA LEU A 317 -22.50 8.90 -2.06
C LEU A 317 -23.94 9.35 -1.71
N GLU A 318 -24.91 9.04 -2.55
CA GLU A 318 -26.32 9.32 -2.28
C GLU A 318 -26.85 8.50 -1.09
N GLY A 319 -26.41 7.25 -0.96
CA GLY A 319 -26.69 6.41 0.22
C GLY A 319 -26.20 7.06 1.50
N MET A 320 -24.98 7.59 1.54
CA MET A 320 -24.42 8.30 2.69
C MET A 320 -25.21 9.57 3.07
N VAL A 321 -25.69 10.31 2.07
CA VAL A 321 -26.50 11.53 2.30
C VAL A 321 -27.86 11.18 2.91
N ASN A 322 -28.44 10.05 2.52
CA ASN A 322 -29.78 9.63 2.92
C ASN A 322 -29.83 8.79 4.21
N GLN A 323 -28.68 8.24 4.64
CA GLN A 323 -28.54 7.38 5.82
C GLN A 323 -27.41 7.87 6.73
N PRO A 324 -27.55 9.05 7.36
CA PRO A 324 -26.49 9.64 8.17
C PRO A 324 -26.12 8.81 9.42
N GLU A 325 -27.04 8.02 9.96
CA GLU A 325 -26.79 7.09 11.07
C GLU A 325 -25.79 5.99 10.68
N GLU A 326 -25.84 5.48 9.46
CA GLU A 326 -24.88 4.52 8.94
C GLU A 326 -23.47 5.11 8.86
N THR A 327 -23.36 6.40 8.57
CA THR A 327 -22.07 7.10 8.56
C THR A 327 -21.39 7.03 9.92
N VAL A 328 -22.13 7.21 11.03
CA VAL A 328 -21.57 7.13 12.40
C VAL A 328 -21.06 5.71 12.68
N ARG A 329 -21.87 4.70 12.35
CA ARG A 329 -21.50 3.29 12.52
C ARG A 329 -20.24 2.95 11.74
N LEU A 330 -20.19 3.26 10.44
CA LEU A 330 -19.05 2.97 9.57
C LEU A 330 -17.77 3.69 9.98
N LYS A 331 -17.85 4.89 10.54
CA LYS A 331 -16.70 5.61 11.12
C LYS A 331 -16.12 4.87 12.32
N SER A 332 -16.95 4.38 13.23
CA SER A 332 -16.53 3.57 14.38
C SER A 332 -15.92 2.24 13.91
N GLU A 333 -16.60 1.54 13.02
CA GLU A 333 -16.14 0.28 12.44
C GLU A 333 -14.83 0.45 11.64
N SER A 334 -14.58 1.61 11.02
CA SER A 334 -13.31 1.90 10.35
C SER A 334 -12.13 1.88 11.31
N ILE A 335 -12.30 2.43 12.52
CA ILE A 335 -11.28 2.37 13.58
C ILE A 335 -11.10 0.92 14.04
N GLU A 336 -12.19 0.21 14.30
CA GLU A 336 -12.15 -1.19 14.72
C GLU A 336 -11.41 -2.07 13.70
N TYR A 337 -11.67 -1.86 12.39
CA TYR A 337 -11.00 -2.55 11.30
C TYR A 337 -9.48 -2.35 11.35
N ILE A 338 -9.02 -1.12 11.60
CA ILE A 338 -7.58 -0.83 11.75
C ILE A 338 -7.01 -1.51 12.99
N LEU A 339 -7.69 -1.44 14.13
CA LEU A 339 -7.22 -2.06 15.38
C LEU A 339 -7.19 -3.60 15.29
N ARG A 340 -8.10 -4.18 14.54
CA ARG A 340 -8.21 -5.64 14.38
C ARG A 340 -7.16 -6.18 13.41
N TYR A 341 -7.01 -5.59 12.23
CA TYR A 341 -6.22 -6.16 11.12
C TYR A 341 -4.94 -5.41 10.79
N HIS A 342 -4.89 -4.11 11.02
CA HIS A 342 -3.80 -3.25 10.57
C HIS A 342 -2.94 -2.67 11.69
N HIS A 343 -3.23 -2.99 12.95
CA HIS A 343 -2.47 -2.49 14.10
C HIS A 343 -0.99 -2.88 13.96
N TYR A 344 -0.11 -1.90 13.92
CA TYR A 344 1.30 -2.04 13.52
C TYR A 344 2.09 -3.10 14.34
N ILE A 345 1.79 -3.27 15.63
CA ILE A 345 2.43 -4.31 16.46
C ILE A 345 1.91 -5.70 16.08
N LYS A 346 0.58 -5.86 15.87
CA LYS A 346 0.00 -7.14 15.43
C LYS A 346 0.52 -7.56 14.07
N VAL A 347 0.62 -6.61 13.14
CA VAL A 347 1.19 -6.86 11.81
C VAL A 347 2.68 -7.20 11.92
N ALA A 348 3.44 -6.47 12.74
CA ALA A 348 4.85 -6.79 12.97
C ALA A 348 5.06 -8.20 13.53
N GLN A 349 4.16 -8.69 14.40
CA GLN A 349 4.19 -10.07 14.88
C GLN A 349 4.00 -11.08 13.74
N GLN A 350 3.04 -10.85 12.83
CA GLN A 350 2.85 -11.70 11.64
C GLN A 350 4.11 -11.76 10.75
N TYR A 351 4.82 -10.62 10.61
CA TYR A 351 6.10 -10.59 9.91
C TYR A 351 7.16 -11.44 10.61
N LEU A 352 7.29 -11.32 11.94
CA LEU A 352 8.24 -12.14 12.72
C LEU A 352 7.94 -13.64 12.60
N ASP A 353 6.68 -14.01 12.72
CA ASP A 353 6.25 -15.43 12.60
C ASP A 353 6.61 -15.96 11.20
N PHE A 354 6.34 -15.19 10.17
CA PHE A 354 6.69 -15.58 8.80
C PHE A 354 8.20 -15.63 8.57
N TYR A 355 8.98 -14.69 9.11
CA TYR A 355 10.44 -14.72 9.02
C TYR A 355 11.04 -15.93 9.71
N GLN A 356 10.47 -16.38 10.83
CA GLN A 356 10.93 -17.55 11.58
C GLN A 356 10.61 -18.86 10.85
N THR A 357 9.40 -18.97 10.33
CA THR A 357 8.89 -20.24 9.74
C THR A 357 9.31 -20.46 8.29
N THR A 358 9.75 -19.40 7.57
CA THR A 358 10.05 -19.43 6.14
C THR A 358 11.56 -19.32 5.91
N GLY A 359 12.05 -20.01 4.86
CA GLY A 359 13.46 -20.01 4.43
C GLY A 359 14.16 -21.32 4.76
N LYS A 360 15.31 -21.56 4.11
CA LYS A 360 16.13 -22.73 4.36
C LYS A 360 16.56 -22.74 5.81
N THR A 361 16.11 -23.74 6.55
CA THR A 361 16.77 -24.13 7.80
C THR A 361 18.17 -24.58 7.44
N SER A 362 19.16 -23.69 7.55
CA SER A 362 20.53 -24.14 7.73
C SER A 362 20.51 -24.94 9.02
N SER A 363 20.67 -26.25 8.88
CA SER A 363 20.88 -27.17 9.99
C SER A 363 21.94 -26.60 10.91
N GLY A 364 21.58 -26.24 12.12
CA GLY A 364 22.55 -25.88 13.15
C GLY A 364 22.17 -24.67 13.99
N GLY A 365 21.45 -24.93 15.07
CA GLY A 365 21.77 -24.41 16.37
C GLY A 365 21.36 -23.00 16.77
N LEU A 366 20.51 -22.99 17.79
CA LEU A 366 20.43 -22.04 18.89
C LEU A 366 19.98 -20.58 18.61
N PHE A 367 18.69 -20.37 18.76
CA PHE A 367 18.26 -19.15 19.43
C PHE A 367 18.35 -19.38 20.95
N ALA A 368 19.49 -19.01 21.55
CA ALA A 368 19.59 -18.90 22.99
C ALA A 368 18.81 -17.67 23.42
N LYS A 369 17.88 -17.90 24.35
CA LYS A 369 17.27 -16.87 25.19
C LYS A 369 18.39 -16.11 25.91
N GLN A 370 18.48 -14.83 25.75
CA GLN A 370 18.92 -13.86 26.74
C GLN A 370 18.16 -12.55 26.56
#